data_449cf863c410e73397f6a235e414b8a9
#
_entry.id   449cf863c410e73397f6a235e414b8a9
#
_cell.length_a   1.000
_cell.length_b   1.000
_cell.length_c   1.000
_cell.angle_alpha   90.00
_cell.angle_beta   90.00
_cell.angle_gamma   90.00
#
_symmetry.space_group_name_H-M   'P 1'
#
loop_
_entity.id
_entity.type
_entity.pdbx_description
1 polymer ?
#
loop_
_entity_poly.entity_id
_entity_poly.type
_entity_poly.pdbx_seq_one_letter_code
_entity_poly.pdbx_strand_id
1 'polypeptide(L)'
;MGKIISKLNLNENKKKALYALFYATFALTLDSISTIHLKWGIYWGIFYWQLKNGFEVSTFILWFAIPFLFTFKSIDWKYFGISRLKKNDIYLVILLSILGIIAVLSIKFYPGLRNFYPSKEFNNASAKINWALYKMIWNISWLTGWEFLHRYVLLTCFEKAFPKKGWFGVCLIEFVFHFQKAFLEAIGMLIFSTIVTYWAYKRKNVVLPFFAHLLIESFLLLLILFE
;
A
#
# COMPACT_ATOMS: atom_id res chain seq x y z
N MET A 1 14.43 -23.08 -1.08
CA MET A 1 13.70 -22.40 -0.01
C MET A 1 13.08 -23.40 0.99
N GLY A 2 12.29 -24.41 0.59
CA GLY A 2 11.69 -25.38 1.50
C GLY A 2 12.70 -26.11 2.41
N LYS A 3 13.88 -26.50 1.89
CA LYS A 3 14.96 -27.16 2.67
C LYS A 3 15.59 -26.28 3.77
N ILE A 4 15.62 -24.96 3.60
CA ILE A 4 16.15 -24.03 4.61
C ILE A 4 15.12 -23.87 5.74
N ILE A 5 13.86 -23.72 5.42
CA ILE A 5 12.78 -23.53 6.40
C ILE A 5 12.54 -24.80 7.22
N SER A 6 12.71 -26.00 6.62
CA SER A 6 12.60 -27.26 7.36
C SER A 6 13.68 -27.44 8.42
N LYS A 7 14.87 -26.85 8.22
CA LYS A 7 15.97 -26.90 9.21
C LYS A 7 15.75 -25.98 10.42
N LEU A 8 14.85 -24.97 10.33
CA LEU A 8 14.66 -23.97 11.39
C LEU A 8 13.72 -24.44 12.52
N ASN A 9 13.20 -25.66 12.48
CA ASN A 9 12.28 -26.22 13.48
C ASN A 9 11.14 -25.27 13.91
N LEU A 10 10.62 -24.45 12.97
CA LEU A 10 9.58 -23.47 13.20
C LEU A 10 8.20 -24.14 13.26
N ASN A 11 7.33 -23.63 14.15
CA ASN A 11 5.92 -24.06 14.12
C ASN A 11 5.21 -23.56 12.83
N GLU A 12 4.07 -24.16 12.48
CA GLU A 12 3.35 -23.90 11.23
C GLU A 12 2.95 -22.42 11.04
N ASN A 13 2.61 -21.71 12.12
CA ASN A 13 2.26 -20.29 12.03
C ASN A 13 3.48 -19.43 11.66
N LYS A 14 4.65 -19.71 12.23
CA LYS A 14 5.90 -19.03 11.89
C LYS A 14 6.34 -19.33 10.47
N LYS A 15 6.16 -20.58 9.98
CA LYS A 15 6.42 -20.92 8.59
C LYS A 15 5.52 -20.13 7.63
N LYS A 16 4.21 -20.02 7.93
CA LYS A 16 3.27 -19.23 7.13
C LYS A 16 3.64 -17.74 7.11
N ALA A 17 4.02 -17.17 8.25
CA ALA A 17 4.47 -15.78 8.33
C ALA A 17 5.74 -15.55 7.50
N LEU A 18 6.68 -16.49 7.54
CA LEU A 18 7.90 -16.44 6.74
C LEU A 18 7.62 -16.53 5.23
N TYR A 19 6.72 -17.43 4.80
CA TYR A 19 6.31 -17.51 3.40
C TYR A 19 5.60 -16.21 2.94
N ALA A 20 4.72 -15.65 3.76
CA ALA A 20 4.06 -14.39 3.45
C ALA A 20 5.07 -13.22 3.35
N LEU A 21 6.06 -13.17 4.25
CA LEU A 21 7.15 -12.19 4.20
C LEU A 21 7.98 -12.33 2.92
N PHE A 22 8.41 -13.54 2.58
CA PHE A 22 9.18 -13.77 1.34
C PHE A 22 8.38 -13.40 0.11
N TYR A 23 7.10 -13.76 0.08
CA TYR A 23 6.23 -13.38 -1.03
C TYR A 23 6.10 -11.86 -1.15
N ALA A 24 5.78 -11.17 -0.06
CA ALA A 24 5.66 -9.72 -0.06
C ALA A 24 6.96 -9.04 -0.48
N THR A 25 8.11 -9.47 0.08
CA THR A 25 9.42 -8.96 -0.31
C THR A 25 9.67 -9.16 -1.80
N PHE A 26 9.39 -10.34 -2.34
CA PHE A 26 9.54 -10.64 -3.77
C PHE A 26 8.64 -9.73 -4.63
N ALA A 27 7.34 -9.65 -4.32
CA ALA A 27 6.38 -8.88 -5.08
C ALA A 27 6.71 -7.37 -5.08
N LEU A 28 7.06 -6.82 -3.91
CA LEU A 28 7.41 -5.41 -3.76
C LEU A 28 8.78 -5.10 -4.40
N THR A 29 9.74 -6.03 -4.36
CA THR A 29 11.03 -5.87 -5.04
C THR A 29 10.84 -5.85 -6.57
N LEU A 30 10.01 -6.74 -7.13
CA LEU A 30 9.70 -6.73 -8.55
C LEU A 30 9.06 -5.41 -8.98
N ASP A 31 8.14 -4.89 -8.20
CA ASP A 31 7.52 -3.61 -8.46
C ASP A 31 8.53 -2.45 -8.41
N SER A 32 9.38 -2.42 -7.38
CA SER A 32 10.43 -1.41 -7.23
C SER A 32 11.41 -1.43 -8.41
N ILE A 33 11.82 -2.61 -8.88
CA ILE A 33 12.68 -2.76 -10.06
C ILE A 33 11.97 -2.21 -11.31
N SER A 34 10.70 -2.57 -11.52
CA SER A 34 9.91 -2.07 -12.65
C SER A 34 9.83 -0.54 -12.66
N THR A 35 9.62 0.07 -11.50
CA THR A 35 9.55 1.53 -11.35
C THR A 35 10.89 2.22 -11.63
N ILE A 36 12.01 1.65 -11.19
CA ILE A 36 13.37 2.16 -11.47
C ILE A 36 13.66 2.09 -12.96
N HIS A 37 13.34 0.99 -13.61
CA HIS A 37 13.56 0.82 -15.06
C HIS A 37 12.75 1.80 -15.89
N LEU A 38 11.51 2.12 -15.49
CA LEU A 38 10.72 3.15 -16.14
C LEU A 38 11.37 4.53 -16.07
N LYS A 39 11.99 4.89 -14.94
CA LYS A 39 12.76 6.15 -14.80
C LYS A 39 13.97 6.21 -15.72
N TRP A 40 14.61 5.08 -16.01
CA TRP A 40 15.78 4.98 -16.87
C TRP A 40 15.43 4.74 -18.35
N GLY A 41 14.14 4.73 -18.69
CA GLY A 41 13.68 4.49 -20.07
C GLY A 41 13.86 3.05 -20.55
N ILE A 42 14.17 2.11 -19.65
CA ILE A 42 14.30 0.69 -19.96
C ILE A 42 12.97 0.01 -19.72
N TYR A 43 12.25 -0.28 -20.79
CA TYR A 43 10.95 -0.95 -20.75
C TYR A 43 11.15 -2.47 -20.59
N TRP A 44 10.89 -3.00 -19.41
CA TRP A 44 10.74 -4.43 -19.18
C TRP A 44 9.24 -4.77 -19.26
N GLY A 45 8.73 -4.87 -20.49
CA GLY A 45 7.30 -5.12 -20.76
C GLY A 45 6.73 -6.39 -20.15
N ILE A 46 7.56 -7.26 -19.57
CA ILE A 46 7.16 -8.48 -18.88
C ILE A 46 6.63 -8.16 -17.46
N PHE A 47 7.11 -7.08 -16.82
CA PHE A 47 6.81 -6.78 -15.41
C PHE A 47 5.89 -5.58 -15.22
N TYR A 48 5.61 -4.80 -16.27
CA TYR A 48 4.75 -3.65 -16.20
C TYR A 48 3.65 -3.74 -17.27
N TRP A 49 2.42 -3.94 -16.80
CA TRP A 49 1.25 -3.96 -17.66
C TRP A 49 0.18 -3.03 -17.09
N GLN A 50 -0.11 -1.97 -17.82
CA GLN A 50 -1.11 -0.98 -17.48
C GLN A 50 -2.10 -0.82 -18.64
N LEU A 51 -3.40 -0.76 -18.33
CA LEU A 51 -4.44 -0.51 -19.32
C LEU A 51 -4.49 0.97 -19.67
N LYS A 52 -5.10 1.29 -20.83
CA LYS A 52 -5.27 2.68 -21.33
C LYS A 52 -6.02 3.59 -20.35
N ASN A 53 -6.91 3.04 -19.53
CA ASN A 53 -7.66 3.79 -18.52
C ASN A 53 -6.88 4.04 -17.22
N GLY A 54 -5.64 3.58 -17.13
CA GLY A 54 -4.80 3.74 -15.95
C GLY A 54 -4.74 2.53 -15.02
N PHE A 55 -5.58 1.52 -15.18
CA PHE A 55 -5.58 0.34 -14.29
C PHE A 55 -4.25 -0.44 -14.43
N GLU A 56 -3.53 -0.61 -13.33
CA GLU A 56 -2.25 -1.31 -13.28
C GLU A 56 -2.44 -2.80 -13.00
N VAL A 57 -2.40 -3.59 -14.06
CA VAL A 57 -2.69 -5.03 -14.02
C VAL A 57 -1.59 -5.80 -13.30
N SER A 58 -0.32 -5.46 -13.55
CA SER A 58 0.83 -6.14 -12.95
C SER A 58 0.81 -6.06 -11.43
N THR A 59 0.67 -4.88 -10.89
CA THR A 59 0.60 -4.64 -9.44
C THR A 59 -0.65 -5.30 -8.84
N PHE A 60 -1.79 -5.18 -9.51
CA PHE A 60 -3.03 -5.82 -9.06
C PHE A 60 -2.88 -7.36 -9.01
N ILE A 61 -2.25 -7.97 -10.02
CA ILE A 61 -2.00 -9.41 -10.01
C ILE A 61 -1.06 -9.80 -8.87
N LEU A 62 0.08 -9.11 -8.73
CA LEU A 62 1.09 -9.46 -7.74
C LEU A 62 0.63 -9.19 -6.30
N TRP A 63 -0.05 -8.09 -6.04
CA TRP A 63 -0.36 -7.70 -4.66
C TRP A 63 -1.76 -8.12 -4.21
N PHE A 64 -2.68 -8.39 -5.15
CA PHE A 64 -4.03 -8.83 -4.85
C PHE A 64 -4.34 -10.23 -5.36
N ALA A 65 -4.32 -10.46 -6.67
CA ALA A 65 -4.89 -11.69 -7.26
C ALA A 65 -4.15 -12.96 -6.79
N ILE A 66 -2.82 -12.97 -6.84
CA ILE A 66 -2.03 -14.13 -6.40
C ILE A 66 -2.19 -14.36 -4.88
N PRO A 67 -1.99 -13.38 -3.98
CA PRO A 67 -2.25 -13.58 -2.55
C PRO A 67 -3.69 -14.00 -2.25
N PHE A 68 -4.67 -13.46 -2.97
CA PHE A 68 -6.06 -13.85 -2.84
C PHE A 68 -6.29 -15.32 -3.16
N LEU A 69 -5.75 -15.81 -4.27
CA LEU A 69 -5.88 -17.23 -4.66
C LEU A 69 -5.27 -18.17 -3.60
N PHE A 70 -4.11 -17.83 -3.04
CA PHE A 70 -3.48 -18.62 -1.99
C PHE A 70 -4.23 -18.59 -0.65
N THR A 71 -4.93 -17.49 -0.36
CA THR A 71 -5.64 -17.31 0.91
C THR A 71 -7.13 -17.59 0.81
N PHE A 72 -7.69 -17.72 -0.38
CA PHE A 72 -9.14 -17.78 -0.66
C PHE A 72 -9.91 -18.73 0.28
N LYS A 73 -9.43 -19.96 0.46
CA LYS A 73 -10.06 -20.95 1.33
C LYS A 73 -10.01 -20.62 2.83
N SER A 74 -9.15 -19.70 3.23
CA SER A 74 -8.92 -19.30 4.63
C SER A 74 -9.29 -17.84 4.91
N ILE A 75 -9.92 -17.16 3.95
CA ILE A 75 -10.34 -15.77 4.11
C ILE A 75 -11.41 -15.66 5.20
N ASP A 76 -11.13 -14.84 6.20
CA ASP A 76 -12.16 -14.34 7.11
C ASP A 76 -12.83 -13.10 6.51
N TRP A 77 -13.95 -13.31 5.82
CA TRP A 77 -14.73 -12.25 5.18
C TRP A 77 -15.18 -11.12 6.11
N LYS A 78 -15.15 -11.38 7.42
CA LYS A 78 -15.46 -10.36 8.43
C LYS A 78 -14.47 -9.18 8.41
N TYR A 79 -13.25 -9.38 7.91
CA TYR A 79 -12.29 -8.29 7.74
C TYR A 79 -12.71 -7.26 6.68
N PHE A 80 -13.59 -7.63 5.75
CA PHE A 80 -14.02 -6.81 4.62
C PHE A 80 -15.40 -6.19 4.82
N GLY A 81 -15.99 -6.34 6.00
CA GLY A 81 -17.34 -5.87 6.30
C GLY A 81 -17.40 -4.39 6.72
N ILE A 82 -18.22 -3.60 6.00
CA ILE A 82 -18.51 -2.19 6.34
C ILE A 82 -19.33 -2.08 7.64
N SER A 83 -20.16 -3.08 7.94
CA SER A 83 -21.00 -3.14 9.14
C SER A 83 -20.24 -3.12 10.48
N ARG A 84 -18.91 -3.28 10.44
CA ARG A 84 -18.05 -3.22 11.62
C ARG A 84 -17.53 -1.84 11.97
N LEU A 85 -17.85 -0.82 11.17
CA LEU A 85 -17.44 0.55 11.43
C LEU A 85 -18.14 1.09 12.68
N LYS A 86 -17.35 1.65 13.59
CA LYS A 86 -17.83 2.36 14.79
C LYS A 86 -17.66 3.86 14.59
N LYS A 87 -18.41 4.64 15.35
CA LYS A 87 -18.31 6.11 15.32
C LYS A 87 -16.86 6.61 15.49
N ASN A 88 -16.11 6.00 16.39
CA ASN A 88 -14.69 6.35 16.62
C ASN A 88 -13.79 6.08 15.42
N ASP A 89 -14.16 5.13 14.54
CA ASP A 89 -13.39 4.86 13.32
C ASP A 89 -13.50 6.03 12.34
N ILE A 90 -14.69 6.68 12.28
CA ILE A 90 -14.89 7.86 11.45
C ILE A 90 -14.03 9.03 11.94
N TYR A 91 -13.96 9.24 13.25
CA TYR A 91 -13.07 10.28 13.82
C TYR A 91 -11.59 10.01 13.49
N LEU A 92 -11.16 8.74 13.52
CA LEU A 92 -9.80 8.38 13.15
C LEU A 92 -9.53 8.61 11.67
N VAL A 93 -10.47 8.30 10.77
CA VAL A 93 -10.35 8.63 9.33
C VAL A 93 -10.21 10.13 9.14
N ILE A 94 -11.06 10.93 9.80
CA ILE A 94 -10.99 12.40 9.72
C ILE A 94 -9.63 12.91 10.21
N LEU A 95 -9.16 12.43 11.37
CA LEU A 95 -7.84 12.80 11.89
C LEU A 95 -6.71 12.43 10.92
N LEU A 96 -6.71 11.21 10.40
CA LEU A 96 -5.71 10.78 9.41
C LEU A 96 -5.79 11.58 8.12
N SER A 97 -7.00 11.97 7.69
CA SER A 97 -7.18 12.84 6.53
C SER A 97 -6.58 14.23 6.77
N ILE A 98 -6.80 14.82 7.94
CA ILE A 98 -6.21 16.12 8.30
C ILE A 98 -4.68 16.02 8.33
N LEU A 99 -4.13 15.00 8.98
CA LEU A 99 -2.69 14.76 9.01
C LEU A 99 -2.12 14.50 7.60
N GLY A 100 -2.86 13.76 6.77
CA GLY A 100 -2.52 13.53 5.36
C GLY A 100 -2.49 14.82 4.54
N ILE A 101 -3.48 15.70 4.72
CA ILE A 101 -3.49 17.04 4.06
C ILE A 101 -2.26 17.85 4.49
N ILE A 102 -1.93 17.88 5.78
CA ILE A 102 -0.75 18.59 6.29
C ILE A 102 0.53 18.01 5.66
N ALA A 103 0.65 16.68 5.61
CA ALA A 103 1.78 16.00 5.00
C ALA A 103 1.90 16.30 3.50
N VAL A 104 0.78 16.27 2.75
CA VAL A 104 0.74 16.61 1.32
C VAL A 104 1.10 18.07 1.09
N LEU A 105 0.57 19.00 1.89
CA LEU A 105 0.92 20.42 1.78
C LEU A 105 2.39 20.68 2.11
N SER A 106 3.02 19.87 2.96
CA SER A 106 4.45 20.01 3.26
C SER A 106 5.35 19.77 2.05
N ILE A 107 4.87 19.09 1.00
CA ILE A 107 5.61 18.87 -0.26
C ILE A 107 6.05 20.19 -0.87
N LYS A 108 5.24 21.24 -0.76
CA LYS A 108 5.56 22.58 -1.27
C LYS A 108 6.84 23.20 -0.67
N PHE A 109 7.13 22.85 0.58
CA PHE A 109 8.21 23.43 1.37
C PHE A 109 9.49 22.61 1.35
N TYR A 110 9.43 21.32 0.92
CA TYR A 110 10.57 20.40 0.93
C TYR A 110 10.98 20.01 -0.50
N PRO A 111 12.10 20.55 -1.02
CA PRO A 111 12.56 20.25 -2.39
C PRO A 111 12.72 18.76 -2.68
N GLY A 112 13.19 17.99 -1.70
CA GLY A 112 13.34 16.54 -1.84
C GLY A 112 12.02 15.80 -2.11
N LEU A 113 10.90 16.24 -1.53
CA LEU A 113 9.57 15.71 -1.81
C LEU A 113 9.04 16.25 -3.15
N ARG A 114 9.24 17.53 -3.45
CA ARG A 114 8.77 18.17 -4.69
C ARG A 114 9.35 17.51 -5.94
N ASN A 115 10.59 17.01 -5.87
CA ASN A 115 11.21 16.26 -6.98
C ASN A 115 10.52 14.94 -7.28
N PHE A 116 9.87 14.32 -6.29
CA PHE A 116 9.08 13.09 -6.47
C PHE A 116 7.65 13.38 -6.95
N TYR A 117 7.10 14.55 -6.59
CA TYR A 117 5.73 14.96 -6.87
C TYR A 117 5.69 16.31 -7.61
N PRO A 118 6.22 16.36 -8.85
CA PRO A 118 6.23 17.61 -9.61
C PRO A 118 4.81 18.01 -10.00
N SER A 119 4.55 19.31 -10.02
CA SER A 119 3.34 19.88 -10.60
C SER A 119 3.24 19.51 -12.08
N LYS A 120 2.02 19.48 -12.60
CA LYS A 120 1.75 19.12 -13.98
C LYS A 120 0.89 20.18 -14.67
N GLU A 121 1.42 20.72 -15.77
CA GLU A 121 0.68 21.62 -16.63
C GLU A 121 -0.27 20.87 -17.58
N PHE A 122 -1.43 21.45 -17.86
CA PHE A 122 -2.45 20.90 -18.72
C PHE A 122 -2.88 21.94 -19.76
N ASN A 123 -3.00 21.51 -21.00
CA ASN A 123 -3.41 22.40 -22.12
C ASN A 123 -4.87 22.86 -22.01
N ASN A 124 -5.72 22.12 -21.32
CA ASN A 124 -7.15 22.44 -21.15
C ASN A 124 -7.78 21.62 -20.00
N ALA A 125 -8.99 22.01 -19.61
CA ALA A 125 -9.73 21.36 -18.53
C ALA A 125 -10.03 19.88 -18.79
N SER A 126 -10.32 19.51 -20.05
CA SER A 126 -10.59 18.11 -20.41
C SER A 126 -9.37 17.22 -20.20
N ALA A 127 -8.17 17.68 -20.61
CA ALA A 127 -6.92 16.95 -20.38
C ALA A 127 -6.64 16.76 -18.87
N LYS A 128 -6.93 17.81 -18.08
CA LYS A 128 -6.82 17.78 -16.61
C LYS A 128 -7.74 16.73 -15.98
N ILE A 129 -9.01 16.72 -16.36
CA ILE A 129 -10.00 15.77 -15.86
C ILE A 129 -9.62 14.33 -16.26
N ASN A 130 -9.28 14.10 -17.53
CA ASN A 130 -8.91 12.78 -18.03
C ASN A 130 -7.69 12.22 -17.29
N TRP A 131 -6.68 13.06 -17.02
CA TRP A 131 -5.51 12.66 -16.25
C TRP A 131 -5.88 12.36 -14.80
N ALA A 132 -6.75 13.14 -14.17
CA ALA A 132 -7.22 12.91 -12.82
C ALA A 132 -7.96 11.55 -12.70
N LEU A 133 -8.86 11.25 -13.63
CA LEU A 133 -9.57 9.96 -13.69
C LEU A 133 -8.60 8.80 -13.89
N TYR A 134 -7.67 8.95 -14.83
CA TYR A 134 -6.60 7.96 -15.06
C TYR A 134 -5.82 7.67 -13.78
N LYS A 135 -5.37 8.72 -13.06
CA LYS A 135 -4.62 8.58 -11.82
C LYS A 135 -5.46 8.01 -10.67
N MET A 136 -6.74 8.34 -10.59
CA MET A 136 -7.65 7.75 -9.60
C MET A 136 -7.82 6.24 -9.83
N ILE A 137 -8.01 5.81 -11.07
CA ILE A 137 -8.10 4.38 -11.41
C ILE A 137 -6.78 3.66 -11.09
N TRP A 138 -5.66 4.29 -11.39
CA TRP A 138 -4.34 3.78 -11.04
C TRP A 138 -4.20 3.63 -9.52
N ASN A 139 -4.53 4.64 -8.72
CA ASN A 139 -4.50 4.57 -7.26
C ASN A 139 -5.35 3.41 -6.73
N ILE A 140 -6.59 3.27 -7.19
CA ILE A 140 -7.48 2.19 -6.76
C ILE A 140 -6.89 0.81 -7.10
N SER A 141 -6.25 0.65 -8.27
CA SER A 141 -5.74 -0.64 -8.72
C SER A 141 -4.61 -1.17 -7.83
N TRP A 142 -3.61 -0.34 -7.55
CA TRP A 142 -2.48 -0.80 -6.72
C TRP A 142 -2.82 -0.79 -5.23
N LEU A 143 -3.60 0.19 -4.77
CA LEU A 143 -3.96 0.33 -3.38
C LEU A 143 -4.81 -0.84 -2.87
N THR A 144 -5.70 -1.38 -3.71
CA THR A 144 -6.46 -2.59 -3.38
C THR A 144 -5.52 -3.75 -3.06
N GLY A 145 -4.49 -3.94 -3.85
CA GLY A 145 -3.48 -4.96 -3.61
C GLY A 145 -2.61 -4.67 -2.40
N TRP A 146 -2.16 -3.44 -2.25
CA TRP A 146 -1.34 -3.01 -1.12
C TRP A 146 -2.02 -3.27 0.22
N GLU A 147 -3.25 -2.80 0.39
CA GLU A 147 -3.97 -2.97 1.64
C GLU A 147 -4.36 -4.43 1.91
N PHE A 148 -4.69 -5.20 0.85
CA PHE A 148 -4.94 -6.62 0.98
C PHE A 148 -3.69 -7.38 1.44
N LEU A 149 -2.55 -7.16 0.78
CA LEU A 149 -1.29 -7.83 1.11
C LEU A 149 -0.82 -7.48 2.54
N HIS A 150 -0.83 -6.21 2.91
CA HIS A 150 -0.29 -5.76 4.19
C HIS A 150 -1.29 -5.92 5.34
N ARG A 151 -2.53 -5.45 5.19
CA ARG A 151 -3.52 -5.41 6.28
C ARG A 151 -4.32 -6.70 6.44
N TYR A 152 -4.28 -7.58 5.44
CA TYR A 152 -4.89 -8.89 5.56
C TYR A 152 -3.85 -10.01 5.60
N VAL A 153 -3.10 -10.23 4.53
CA VAL A 153 -2.23 -11.41 4.40
C VAL A 153 -1.09 -11.38 5.41
N LEU A 154 -0.24 -10.35 5.36
CA LEU A 154 0.88 -10.22 6.29
C LEU A 154 0.43 -10.09 7.73
N LEU A 155 -0.55 -9.21 7.99
CA LEU A 155 -1.05 -8.96 9.34
C LEU A 155 -1.60 -10.24 9.99
N THR A 156 -2.44 -11.01 9.28
CA THR A 156 -3.03 -12.23 9.84
C THR A 156 -1.99 -13.33 10.05
N CYS A 157 -1.01 -13.46 9.15
CA CYS A 157 0.08 -14.42 9.30
C CYS A 157 1.00 -14.05 10.48
N PHE A 158 1.38 -12.78 10.58
CA PHE A 158 2.26 -12.29 11.65
C PHE A 158 1.58 -12.30 13.01
N GLU A 159 0.29 -11.99 13.08
CA GLU A 159 -0.47 -12.06 14.32
C GLU A 159 -0.53 -13.50 14.88
N LYS A 160 -0.73 -14.49 14.01
CA LYS A 160 -0.73 -15.91 14.40
C LYS A 160 0.67 -16.40 14.82
N ALA A 161 1.71 -15.89 14.18
CA ALA A 161 3.11 -16.27 14.49
C ALA A 161 3.66 -15.56 15.73
N PHE A 162 3.29 -14.30 15.94
CA PHE A 162 3.76 -13.42 17.01
C PHE A 162 2.59 -12.67 17.65
N PRO A 163 1.80 -13.34 18.50
CA PRO A 163 0.62 -12.74 19.12
C PRO A 163 0.95 -11.40 19.81
N LYS A 164 0.08 -10.40 19.66
CA LYS A 164 0.21 -9.04 20.19
C LYS A 164 1.30 -8.16 19.58
N LYS A 165 2.33 -8.72 18.93
CA LYS A 165 3.48 -7.99 18.37
C LYS A 165 3.58 -8.06 16.85
N GLY A 166 2.93 -9.02 16.21
CA GLY A 166 3.06 -9.28 14.77
C GLY A 166 2.70 -8.08 13.89
N TRP A 167 1.72 -7.26 14.31
CA TRP A 167 1.31 -6.07 13.58
C TRP A 167 2.48 -5.08 13.35
N PHE A 168 3.41 -4.97 14.30
CA PHE A 168 4.57 -4.09 14.17
C PHE A 168 5.52 -4.52 13.04
N GLY A 169 5.64 -5.84 12.81
CA GLY A 169 6.43 -6.36 11.69
C GLY A 169 5.93 -5.87 10.33
N VAL A 170 4.62 -5.70 10.15
CA VAL A 170 4.03 -5.14 8.92
C VAL A 170 4.44 -3.68 8.75
N CYS A 171 4.42 -2.89 9.82
CA CYS A 171 4.84 -1.49 9.78
C CYS A 171 6.30 -1.34 9.34
N LEU A 172 7.19 -2.21 9.83
CA LEU A 172 8.60 -2.21 9.46
C LEU A 172 8.81 -2.56 7.99
N ILE A 173 8.06 -3.53 7.45
CA ILE A 173 8.14 -3.89 6.04
C ILE A 173 7.75 -2.70 5.17
N GLU A 174 6.64 -2.04 5.45
CA GLU A 174 6.20 -0.86 4.69
C GLU A 174 7.20 0.29 4.79
N PHE A 175 7.74 0.55 5.97
CA PHE A 175 8.78 1.55 6.16
C PHE A 175 10.01 1.27 5.27
N VAL A 176 10.52 0.03 5.29
CA VAL A 176 11.69 -0.35 4.49
C VAL A 176 11.42 -0.17 3.00
N PHE A 177 10.23 -0.55 2.51
CA PHE A 177 9.90 -0.37 1.09
C PHE A 177 9.71 1.08 0.67
N HIS A 178 9.47 2.01 1.60
CA HIS A 178 9.39 3.44 1.29
C HIS A 178 10.74 4.15 1.19
N PHE A 179 11.87 3.48 1.49
CA PHE A 179 13.20 4.08 1.26
C PHE A 179 13.55 4.31 -0.22
N GLN A 180 12.82 3.71 -1.15
CA GLN A 180 12.92 4.03 -2.57
C GLN A 180 12.41 5.44 -2.92
N LYS A 181 11.66 6.08 -2.02
CA LYS A 181 11.15 7.44 -2.10
C LYS A 181 11.95 8.41 -1.24
N ALA A 182 11.45 9.62 -1.03
CA ALA A 182 12.10 10.58 -0.14
C ALA A 182 12.12 10.08 1.31
N PHE A 183 13.26 10.27 2.01
CA PHE A 183 13.42 9.81 3.40
C PHE A 183 12.32 10.34 4.34
N LEU A 184 11.91 11.60 4.16
CA LEU A 184 10.83 12.19 4.95
C LEU A 184 9.49 11.47 4.72
N GLU A 185 9.24 11.01 3.50
CA GLU A 185 8.06 10.21 3.17
C GLU A 185 8.12 8.83 3.84
N ALA A 186 9.29 8.18 3.87
CA ALA A 186 9.46 6.92 4.57
C ALA A 186 9.13 7.05 6.08
N ILE A 187 9.56 8.15 6.73
CA ILE A 187 9.20 8.45 8.12
C ILE A 187 7.69 8.67 8.27
N GLY A 188 7.10 9.46 7.38
CA GLY A 188 5.64 9.68 7.34
C GLY A 188 4.87 8.36 7.21
N MET A 189 5.34 7.47 6.33
CA MET A 189 4.77 6.13 6.16
C MET A 189 4.94 5.23 7.37
N LEU A 190 6.06 5.31 8.11
CA LEU A 190 6.18 4.56 9.37
C LEU A 190 5.11 4.98 10.38
N ILE A 191 4.88 6.28 10.53
CA ILE A 191 3.84 6.81 11.43
C ILE A 191 2.45 6.39 10.95
N PHE A 192 2.14 6.63 9.68
CA PHE A 192 0.86 6.26 9.09
C PHE A 192 0.61 4.74 9.19
N SER A 193 1.56 3.93 8.76
CA SER A 193 1.48 2.47 8.81
C SER A 193 1.29 1.96 10.24
N THR A 194 1.98 2.56 11.23
CA THR A 194 1.81 2.20 12.64
C THR A 194 0.36 2.41 13.09
N ILE A 195 -0.23 3.55 12.77
CA ILE A 195 -1.61 3.88 13.16
C ILE A 195 -2.60 2.94 12.47
N VAL A 196 -2.54 2.85 11.13
CA VAL A 196 -3.55 2.09 10.37
C VAL A 196 -3.41 0.57 10.53
N THR A 197 -2.16 0.05 10.68
CA THR A 197 -1.94 -1.38 10.92
C THR A 197 -2.42 -1.78 12.30
N TYR A 198 -2.10 -0.99 13.33
CA TYR A 198 -2.61 -1.24 14.68
C TYR A 198 -4.13 -1.17 14.73
N TRP A 199 -4.71 -0.23 14.01
CA TRP A 199 -6.16 -0.10 13.89
C TRP A 199 -6.78 -1.32 13.17
N ALA A 200 -6.23 -1.73 12.00
CA ALA A 200 -6.64 -2.95 11.32
C ALA A 200 -6.54 -4.19 12.21
N TYR A 201 -5.44 -4.31 12.97
CA TYR A 201 -5.24 -5.36 13.96
C TYR A 201 -6.34 -5.39 15.02
N LYS A 202 -6.66 -4.25 15.63
CA LYS A 202 -7.69 -4.13 16.69
C LYS A 202 -9.11 -4.30 16.18
N ARG A 203 -9.40 -3.79 14.98
CA ARG A 203 -10.75 -3.81 14.42
C ARG A 203 -11.02 -5.04 13.56
N LYS A 204 -9.98 -5.78 13.20
CA LYS A 204 -10.09 -6.88 12.22
C LYS A 204 -10.82 -6.40 10.96
N ASN A 205 -10.34 -5.29 10.40
CA ASN A 205 -10.96 -4.62 9.26
C ASN A 205 -9.91 -4.01 8.34
N VAL A 206 -10.02 -4.28 7.04
CA VAL A 206 -9.11 -3.78 5.99
C VAL A 206 -9.70 -2.58 5.26
N VAL A 207 -11.03 -2.44 5.29
CA VAL A 207 -11.75 -1.40 4.55
C VAL A 207 -11.39 0.01 5.05
N LEU A 208 -11.20 0.15 6.36
CA LEU A 208 -10.83 1.43 6.98
C LEU A 208 -9.45 1.93 6.57
N PRO A 209 -8.37 1.12 6.66
CA PRO A 209 -7.06 1.49 6.11
C PRO A 209 -7.12 1.86 4.64
N PHE A 210 -7.85 1.10 3.83
CA PHE A 210 -8.02 1.38 2.40
C PHE A 210 -8.60 2.78 2.16
N PHE A 211 -9.69 3.13 2.83
CA PHE A 211 -10.28 4.46 2.67
C PHE A 211 -9.39 5.58 3.20
N ALA A 212 -8.72 5.39 4.34
CA ALA A 212 -7.80 6.38 4.88
C ALA A 212 -6.63 6.65 3.92
N HIS A 213 -6.06 5.60 3.33
CA HIS A 213 -4.98 5.70 2.37
C HIS A 213 -5.46 6.33 1.05
N LEU A 214 -6.60 5.89 0.53
CA LEU A 214 -7.18 6.45 -0.70
C LEU A 214 -7.46 7.95 -0.57
N LEU A 215 -7.89 8.44 0.61
CA LEU A 215 -8.08 9.86 0.85
C LEU A 215 -6.76 10.63 0.75
N ILE A 216 -5.67 10.13 1.35
CA ILE A 216 -4.34 10.77 1.27
C ILE A 216 -3.86 10.83 -0.17
N GLU A 217 -3.98 9.74 -0.93
CA GLU A 217 -3.63 9.70 -2.35
C GLU A 217 -4.50 10.66 -3.18
N SER A 218 -5.78 10.82 -2.82
CA SER A 218 -6.67 11.78 -3.47
C SER A 218 -6.25 13.23 -3.18
N PHE A 219 -5.82 13.55 -1.96
CA PHE A 219 -5.29 14.87 -1.64
C PHE A 219 -3.98 15.17 -2.37
N LEU A 220 -3.09 14.19 -2.49
CA LEU A 220 -1.88 14.31 -3.28
C LEU A 220 -2.21 14.58 -4.76
N LEU A 221 -3.17 13.86 -5.32
CA LEU A 221 -3.65 14.07 -6.67
C LEU A 221 -4.20 15.49 -6.85
N LEU A 222 -5.01 15.98 -5.90
CA LEU A 222 -5.53 17.35 -5.93
C LEU A 222 -4.40 18.39 -5.85
N LEU A 223 -3.38 18.18 -5.01
CA LEU A 223 -2.22 19.07 -4.96
C LEU A 223 -1.56 19.20 -6.34
N ILE A 224 -1.25 18.08 -7.00
CA ILE A 224 -0.59 18.04 -8.31
C ILE A 224 -1.47 18.71 -9.40
N LEU A 225 -2.80 18.62 -9.26
CA LEU A 225 -3.74 19.21 -10.22
C LEU A 225 -3.86 20.74 -10.10
N PHE A 226 -3.65 21.30 -8.91
CA PHE A 226 -3.91 22.72 -8.63
C PHE A 226 -2.65 23.54 -8.31
N GLU A 227 -1.48 22.97 -8.42
CA GLU A 227 -0.19 23.66 -8.50
C GLU A 227 0.21 23.95 -9.93
#